data_0ac9e66f46440038a9d25a35fe978891
#
_entry.id   0ac9e66f46440038a9d25a35fe978891
#
_cell.length_a   1.000
_cell.length_b   1.000
_cell.length_c   1.000
_cell.angle_alpha   90.00
_cell.angle_beta   90.00
_cell.angle_gamma   90.00
#
_symmetry.space_group_name_H-M   'P 1'
#
loop_
_entity.id
_entity.type
_entity.pdbx_description
1 polymer ?
#
loop_
_entity_poly.entity_id
_entity_poly.type
_entity_poly.pdbx_seq_one_letter_code
_entity_poly.pdbx_strand_id
1 'polypeptide(L)'
;LVTLSPPRATSTLTQQLARDLFLTKERSLIRKIKEAIVATRIERTYTKKEIIQLYLNQVYFGAGAYGVQAAARTYFGCDARDLTTEQCATLVGMLPAPNYYNPIRNPERALARRNVVLGAMGATRKLPKSEVARLQALPLVTTPGLEELGIAPYFTEYIRIGLSEQLQKSDSLRIRFAQVAGLPDTASADQLIYEGGFVIETTLDSRLQQIAERVLFARIDSMQAYYDRAVRAQNNINSPWVDRERSLATGSIVAKRVQAALLAMDVRTGAILAMVGGRDFDATKFNRAVQALRQPGSSFKPFVYTAAIDNGFSPVTEIPNQPVTLSDPQRGEWRPENYDGSIGGPMTLREALAKSVNLVAIRLLLQTTPRLVIQYAQNMGIKSNLPPYPSLALGVGEVRLVELTAAYSVFPHQGIYVEPFAISRIISRDGIQLVERQISGRQHEALNPGTAFIMTKLLENVVVRGTGAGARSQFGLLRPAGGKTGTTNDYGDAWFVGFTPQICCGVWVGFDQRVNMGRGNTGAGAALPIWAQFMKEAHDVLNLPAQDFPKPPEIE
;
A
#
# COMPACT_ATOMS: atom_id res chain seq x y z
N LEU A 1 -59.98 -1.51 -10.24
CA LEU A 1 -58.81 -0.67 -10.52
C LEU A 1 -57.58 -1.59 -10.57
N VAL A 2 -57.21 -2.04 -11.79
CA VAL A 2 -55.96 -2.79 -12.04
C VAL A 2 -54.84 -1.76 -12.13
N THR A 3 -53.96 -1.71 -11.13
CA THR A 3 -52.74 -0.90 -11.20
C THR A 3 -51.76 -1.58 -12.15
N LEU A 4 -51.74 -1.12 -13.40
CA LEU A 4 -50.71 -1.43 -14.38
C LEU A 4 -49.40 -0.79 -13.92
N SER A 5 -48.52 -1.57 -13.27
CA SER A 5 -47.13 -1.20 -13.09
C SER A 5 -46.49 -1.02 -14.48
N PRO A 6 -45.81 0.10 -14.77
CA PRO A 6 -45.20 0.26 -16.08
C PRO A 6 -44.17 -0.86 -16.32
N PRO A 7 -44.11 -1.40 -17.55
CA PRO A 7 -43.16 -2.46 -17.88
C PRO A 7 -41.74 -1.91 -17.61
N ARG A 8 -40.96 -2.66 -16.82
CA ARG A 8 -39.55 -2.34 -16.62
C ARG A 8 -38.87 -2.34 -17.99
N ALA A 9 -38.55 -1.16 -18.49
CA ALA A 9 -37.83 -0.99 -19.75
C ALA A 9 -36.47 -1.65 -19.66
N THR A 10 -36.35 -2.87 -20.18
CA THR A 10 -35.09 -3.60 -20.28
C THR A 10 -34.39 -3.18 -21.57
N SER A 11 -33.16 -2.65 -21.46
CA SER A 11 -32.32 -2.38 -22.62
C SER A 11 -31.83 -3.69 -23.25
N THR A 12 -31.79 -3.76 -24.59
CA THR A 12 -31.18 -4.89 -25.29
C THR A 12 -29.67 -4.96 -25.07
N LEU A 13 -29.04 -6.13 -25.34
CA LEU A 13 -27.58 -6.27 -25.27
C LEU A 13 -26.87 -5.25 -26.16
N THR A 14 -27.41 -5.02 -27.38
CA THR A 14 -26.87 -4.05 -28.33
C THR A 14 -26.97 -2.62 -27.80
N GLN A 15 -28.04 -2.25 -27.11
CA GLN A 15 -28.17 -0.96 -26.44
C GLN A 15 -27.20 -0.81 -25.26
N GLN A 16 -26.98 -1.88 -24.51
CA GLN A 16 -25.97 -1.88 -23.45
C GLN A 16 -24.56 -1.70 -24.02
N LEU A 17 -24.21 -2.43 -25.08
CA LEU A 17 -22.95 -2.30 -25.79
C LEU A 17 -22.75 -0.88 -26.36
N ALA A 18 -23.81 -0.33 -26.99
CA ALA A 18 -23.79 1.05 -27.51
C ALA A 18 -23.53 2.08 -26.41
N ARG A 19 -24.15 1.89 -25.25
CA ARG A 19 -23.92 2.74 -24.07
C ARG A 19 -22.47 2.65 -23.57
N ASP A 20 -21.97 1.41 -23.43
CA ASP A 20 -20.69 1.16 -22.77
C ASP A 20 -19.50 1.54 -23.68
N LEU A 21 -19.67 1.54 -25.00
CA LEU A 21 -18.61 1.91 -25.98
C LEU A 21 -18.65 3.39 -26.42
N PHE A 22 -19.83 4.01 -26.50
CA PHE A 22 -19.96 5.29 -27.24
C PHE A 22 -20.63 6.43 -26.48
N LEU A 23 -21.10 6.20 -25.23
CA LEU A 23 -21.91 7.18 -24.52
C LEU A 23 -21.42 7.41 -23.08
N THR A 24 -21.64 8.64 -22.59
CA THR A 24 -21.34 9.02 -21.19
C THR A 24 -22.31 8.38 -20.20
N LYS A 25 -21.91 8.25 -18.93
CA LYS A 25 -22.72 7.63 -17.84
C LYS A 25 -23.88 8.51 -17.35
N GLU A 26 -24.05 9.73 -17.86
CA GLU A 26 -25.13 10.62 -17.46
C GLU A 26 -26.51 10.07 -17.83
N ARG A 27 -27.47 10.13 -16.91
CA ARG A 27 -28.84 9.67 -17.14
C ARG A 27 -29.69 10.77 -17.75
N SER A 28 -29.89 10.73 -19.09
CA SER A 28 -30.78 11.66 -19.80
C SER A 28 -31.61 10.94 -20.87
N LEU A 29 -32.75 11.53 -21.22
CA LEU A 29 -33.60 11.04 -22.32
C LEU A 29 -32.86 11.12 -23.66
N ILE A 30 -32.09 12.17 -23.87
CA ILE A 30 -31.27 12.37 -25.08
C ILE A 30 -30.26 11.23 -25.24
N ARG A 31 -29.64 10.80 -24.15
CA ARG A 31 -28.74 9.63 -24.17
C ARG A 31 -29.47 8.36 -24.59
N LYS A 32 -30.72 8.15 -24.12
CA LYS A 32 -31.54 6.97 -24.48
C LYS A 32 -31.85 6.93 -25.98
N ILE A 33 -32.11 8.09 -26.59
CA ILE A 33 -32.30 8.21 -28.03
C ILE A 33 -31.00 7.91 -28.79
N LYS A 34 -29.87 8.45 -28.33
CA LYS A 34 -28.53 8.15 -28.90
C LYS A 34 -28.19 6.65 -28.79
N GLU A 35 -28.46 6.01 -27.66
CA GLU A 35 -28.32 4.55 -27.49
C GLU A 35 -29.09 3.76 -28.56
N ALA A 36 -30.34 4.13 -28.83
CA ALA A 36 -31.15 3.44 -29.82
C ALA A 36 -30.62 3.63 -31.25
N ILE A 37 -30.18 4.84 -31.59
CA ILE A 37 -29.59 5.15 -32.91
C ILE A 37 -28.29 4.35 -33.13
N VAL A 38 -27.38 4.39 -32.15
CA VAL A 38 -26.11 3.67 -32.21
C VAL A 38 -26.34 2.16 -32.23
N ALA A 39 -27.24 1.64 -31.40
CA ALA A 39 -27.61 0.22 -31.42
C ALA A 39 -28.12 -0.24 -32.78
N THR A 40 -28.94 0.58 -33.46
CA THR A 40 -29.42 0.27 -34.82
C THR A 40 -28.30 0.23 -35.84
N ARG A 41 -27.31 1.11 -35.72
CA ARG A 41 -26.10 1.08 -36.58
C ARG A 41 -25.27 -0.18 -36.35
N ILE A 42 -25.03 -0.53 -35.07
CA ILE A 42 -24.31 -1.76 -34.69
C ILE A 42 -25.04 -3.00 -35.28
N GLU A 43 -26.35 -3.09 -35.13
CA GLU A 43 -27.16 -4.21 -35.67
C GLU A 43 -27.12 -4.32 -37.21
N ARG A 44 -26.92 -3.20 -37.92
CA ARG A 44 -26.75 -3.20 -39.39
C ARG A 44 -25.34 -3.55 -39.85
N THR A 45 -24.34 -3.34 -39.00
CA THR A 45 -22.92 -3.50 -39.35
C THR A 45 -22.37 -4.85 -38.93
N TYR A 46 -22.80 -5.36 -37.78
CA TYR A 46 -22.27 -6.57 -37.16
C TYR A 46 -23.33 -7.68 -37.07
N THR A 47 -22.90 -8.92 -37.20
CA THR A 47 -23.73 -10.09 -36.94
C THR A 47 -24.06 -10.23 -35.45
N LYS A 48 -25.10 -10.95 -35.10
CA LYS A 48 -25.45 -11.22 -33.68
C LYS A 48 -24.29 -11.88 -32.91
N LYS A 49 -23.52 -12.73 -33.57
CA LYS A 49 -22.35 -13.39 -32.95
C LYS A 49 -21.24 -12.40 -32.61
N GLU A 50 -20.95 -11.49 -33.53
CA GLU A 50 -19.97 -10.43 -33.29
C GLU A 50 -20.43 -9.45 -32.21
N ILE A 51 -21.71 -9.07 -32.17
CA ILE A 51 -22.27 -8.22 -31.14
C ILE A 51 -22.13 -8.87 -29.75
N ILE A 52 -22.42 -10.17 -29.63
CA ILE A 52 -22.23 -10.91 -28.37
C ILE A 52 -20.77 -10.98 -27.99
N GLN A 53 -19.88 -11.21 -28.95
CA GLN A 53 -18.43 -11.25 -28.72
C GLN A 53 -17.90 -9.89 -28.23
N LEU A 54 -18.29 -8.80 -28.88
CA LEU A 54 -17.95 -7.43 -28.46
C LEU A 54 -18.47 -7.14 -27.06
N TYR A 55 -19.73 -7.50 -26.79
CA TYR A 55 -20.33 -7.32 -25.46
C TYR A 55 -19.59 -8.09 -24.38
N LEU A 56 -19.33 -9.38 -24.59
CA LEU A 56 -18.63 -10.23 -23.63
C LEU A 56 -17.18 -9.81 -23.40
N ASN A 57 -16.53 -9.19 -24.38
CA ASN A 57 -15.16 -8.66 -24.23
C ASN A 57 -15.12 -7.33 -23.47
N GLN A 58 -16.24 -6.59 -23.39
CA GLN A 58 -16.29 -5.26 -22.80
C GLN A 58 -16.94 -5.21 -21.41
N VAL A 59 -17.92 -6.09 -21.15
CA VAL A 59 -18.75 -6.00 -19.96
C VAL A 59 -17.96 -6.27 -18.68
N TYR A 60 -18.32 -5.52 -17.63
CA TYR A 60 -17.71 -5.67 -16.29
C TYR A 60 -18.31 -6.85 -15.53
N PHE A 61 -17.47 -7.74 -15.02
CA PHE A 61 -17.82 -8.93 -14.25
C PHE A 61 -17.51 -8.82 -12.74
N GLY A 62 -17.13 -7.65 -12.24
CA GLY A 62 -16.71 -7.50 -10.84
C GLY A 62 -15.21 -7.77 -10.61
N ALA A 63 -14.71 -7.49 -9.41
CA ALA A 63 -13.30 -7.70 -9.02
C ALA A 63 -12.26 -7.12 -10.00
N GLY A 64 -12.60 -6.03 -10.71
CA GLY A 64 -11.71 -5.45 -11.72
C GLY A 64 -11.71 -6.15 -13.09
N ALA A 65 -12.44 -7.27 -13.25
CA ALA A 65 -12.48 -8.04 -14.48
C ALA A 65 -13.41 -7.41 -15.52
N TYR A 66 -12.83 -6.86 -16.58
CA TYR A 66 -13.52 -6.40 -17.79
C TYR A 66 -13.31 -7.44 -18.90
N GLY A 67 -14.41 -7.94 -19.44
CA GLY A 67 -14.43 -9.00 -20.45
C GLY A 67 -14.39 -10.42 -19.86
N VAL A 68 -14.96 -11.36 -20.66
CA VAL A 68 -15.14 -12.76 -20.23
C VAL A 68 -13.81 -13.49 -20.03
N GLN A 69 -12.77 -13.13 -20.76
CA GLN A 69 -11.44 -13.73 -20.60
C GLN A 69 -10.84 -13.39 -19.24
N ALA A 70 -10.88 -12.12 -18.86
CA ALA A 70 -10.44 -11.68 -17.53
C ALA A 70 -11.29 -12.33 -16.43
N ALA A 71 -12.61 -12.37 -16.59
CA ALA A 71 -13.50 -13.00 -15.63
C ALA A 71 -13.25 -14.51 -15.45
N ALA A 72 -12.98 -15.24 -16.54
CA ALA A 72 -12.66 -16.66 -16.49
C ALA A 72 -11.39 -16.93 -15.66
N ARG A 73 -10.36 -16.13 -15.88
CA ARG A 73 -9.12 -16.20 -15.10
C ARG A 73 -9.33 -15.80 -13.65
N THR A 74 -10.00 -14.64 -13.42
CA THR A 74 -10.26 -14.12 -12.06
C THR A 74 -11.02 -15.09 -11.17
N TYR A 75 -12.04 -15.75 -11.70
CA TYR A 75 -12.92 -16.58 -10.89
C TYR A 75 -12.60 -18.07 -10.95
N PHE A 76 -11.99 -18.54 -12.03
CA PHE A 76 -11.83 -19.97 -12.30
C PHE A 76 -10.39 -20.38 -12.70
N GLY A 77 -9.46 -19.42 -12.84
CA GLY A 77 -8.05 -19.68 -13.15
C GLY A 77 -7.83 -20.36 -14.51
N CYS A 78 -8.76 -20.18 -15.47
CA CYS A 78 -8.69 -20.80 -16.81
C CYS A 78 -8.97 -19.79 -17.92
N ASP A 79 -8.69 -20.15 -19.16
CA ASP A 79 -9.08 -19.34 -20.30
C ASP A 79 -10.59 -19.43 -20.58
N ALA A 80 -11.17 -18.38 -21.17
CA ALA A 80 -12.61 -18.33 -21.44
C ALA A 80 -13.13 -19.51 -22.30
N ARG A 81 -12.29 -20.08 -23.17
CA ARG A 81 -12.60 -21.26 -23.99
C ARG A 81 -12.70 -22.54 -23.18
N ASP A 82 -12.08 -22.59 -22.00
CA ASP A 82 -11.99 -23.79 -21.15
C ASP A 82 -13.05 -23.76 -20.02
N LEU A 83 -13.92 -22.73 -20.01
CA LEU A 83 -15.01 -22.61 -19.05
C LEU A 83 -16.02 -23.74 -19.21
N THR A 84 -16.39 -24.38 -18.11
CA THR A 84 -17.51 -25.34 -18.06
C THR A 84 -18.86 -24.64 -18.15
N THR A 85 -19.92 -25.37 -18.43
CA THR A 85 -21.30 -24.82 -18.58
C THR A 85 -21.78 -24.11 -17.31
N GLU A 86 -21.51 -24.68 -16.13
CA GLU A 86 -21.86 -24.08 -14.83
C GLU A 86 -21.02 -22.85 -14.50
N GLN A 87 -19.78 -22.80 -14.95
CA GLN A 87 -18.93 -21.61 -14.82
C GLN A 87 -19.42 -20.48 -15.75
N CYS A 88 -19.75 -20.80 -17.00
CA CYS A 88 -20.39 -19.85 -17.91
C CYS A 88 -21.71 -19.30 -17.33
N ALA A 89 -22.55 -20.18 -16.77
CA ALA A 89 -23.82 -19.79 -16.15
C ALA A 89 -23.59 -18.88 -14.92
N THR A 90 -22.50 -19.09 -14.18
CA THR A 90 -22.10 -18.22 -13.06
C THR A 90 -21.76 -16.82 -13.56
N LEU A 91 -20.88 -16.70 -14.56
CA LEU A 91 -20.50 -15.40 -15.14
C LEU A 91 -21.71 -14.65 -15.71
N VAL A 92 -22.55 -15.31 -16.49
CA VAL A 92 -23.79 -14.71 -17.01
C VAL A 92 -24.72 -14.27 -15.87
N GLY A 93 -24.81 -15.06 -14.81
CA GLY A 93 -25.59 -14.74 -13.61
C GLY A 93 -25.12 -13.46 -12.89
N MET A 94 -23.85 -13.12 -12.99
CA MET A 94 -23.26 -11.93 -12.34
C MET A 94 -23.62 -10.61 -13.05
N LEU A 95 -23.85 -10.63 -14.36
CA LEU A 95 -23.99 -9.43 -15.19
C LEU A 95 -24.96 -8.35 -14.66
N PRO A 96 -26.12 -8.67 -14.05
CA PRO A 96 -27.02 -7.66 -13.53
C PRO A 96 -26.47 -6.84 -12.34
N ALA A 97 -25.62 -7.45 -11.53
CA ALA A 97 -25.00 -6.82 -10.36
C ALA A 97 -23.68 -7.55 -9.98
N PRO A 98 -22.58 -7.33 -10.71
CA PRO A 98 -21.38 -8.14 -10.59
C PRO A 98 -20.77 -8.20 -9.19
N ASN A 99 -20.77 -7.10 -8.46
CA ASN A 99 -20.24 -7.07 -7.09
C ASN A 99 -21.16 -7.78 -6.08
N TYR A 100 -22.48 -7.74 -6.31
CA TYR A 100 -23.47 -8.37 -5.44
C TYR A 100 -23.52 -9.90 -5.62
N TYR A 101 -23.33 -10.39 -6.86
CA TYR A 101 -23.30 -11.81 -7.21
C TYR A 101 -21.87 -12.35 -7.37
N ASN A 102 -20.88 -11.71 -6.77
CA ASN A 102 -19.49 -12.14 -6.84
C ASN A 102 -19.32 -13.53 -6.19
N PRO A 103 -18.84 -14.55 -6.92
CA PRO A 103 -18.79 -15.93 -6.43
C PRO A 103 -17.76 -16.16 -5.33
N ILE A 104 -16.75 -15.29 -5.20
CA ILE A 104 -15.75 -15.35 -4.13
C ILE A 104 -16.29 -14.69 -2.87
N ARG A 105 -16.93 -13.51 -2.99
CA ARG A 105 -17.41 -12.72 -1.84
C ARG A 105 -18.77 -13.14 -1.33
N ASN A 106 -19.65 -13.58 -2.23
CA ASN A 106 -21.04 -13.93 -1.95
C ASN A 106 -21.41 -15.26 -2.60
N PRO A 107 -20.76 -16.39 -2.23
CA PRO A 107 -20.90 -17.68 -2.93
C PRO A 107 -22.34 -18.19 -2.97
N GLU A 108 -23.11 -18.03 -1.89
CA GLU A 108 -24.51 -18.47 -1.83
C GLU A 108 -25.39 -17.72 -2.83
N ARG A 109 -25.21 -16.39 -2.95
CA ARG A 109 -25.96 -15.57 -3.91
C ARG A 109 -25.57 -15.87 -5.35
N ALA A 110 -24.29 -16.09 -5.60
CA ALA A 110 -23.76 -16.48 -6.89
C ALA A 110 -24.29 -17.86 -7.31
N LEU A 111 -24.31 -18.83 -6.39
CA LEU A 111 -24.88 -20.17 -6.60
C LEU A 111 -26.37 -20.10 -6.95
N ALA A 112 -27.17 -19.37 -6.18
CA ALA A 112 -28.59 -19.18 -6.45
C ALA A 112 -28.79 -18.55 -7.83
N ARG A 113 -27.99 -17.54 -8.18
CA ARG A 113 -28.12 -16.85 -9.47
C ARG A 113 -27.66 -17.71 -10.65
N ARG A 114 -26.59 -18.52 -10.50
CA ARG A 114 -26.17 -19.55 -11.47
C ARG A 114 -27.32 -20.50 -11.77
N ASN A 115 -27.97 -20.98 -10.73
CA ASN A 115 -29.09 -21.95 -10.87
C ASN A 115 -30.29 -21.36 -11.61
N VAL A 116 -30.57 -20.06 -11.47
CA VAL A 116 -31.57 -19.35 -12.29
C VAL A 116 -31.18 -19.36 -13.77
N VAL A 117 -29.90 -19.09 -14.10
CA VAL A 117 -29.41 -19.13 -15.49
C VAL A 117 -29.51 -20.53 -16.09
N LEU A 118 -29.08 -21.56 -15.36
CA LEU A 118 -29.20 -22.96 -15.78
C LEU A 118 -30.67 -23.36 -16.02
N GLY A 119 -31.56 -22.93 -15.14
CA GLY A 119 -33.04 -23.14 -15.33
C GLY A 119 -33.55 -22.47 -16.61
N ALA A 120 -33.12 -21.27 -16.92
CA ALA A 120 -33.47 -20.57 -18.16
C ALA A 120 -32.92 -21.28 -19.41
N MET A 121 -31.72 -21.86 -19.36
CA MET A 121 -31.14 -22.66 -20.43
C MET A 121 -31.98 -23.93 -20.68
N GLY A 122 -32.50 -24.55 -19.62
CA GLY A 122 -33.43 -25.68 -19.74
C GLY A 122 -34.78 -25.28 -20.32
N ALA A 123 -35.36 -24.17 -19.88
CA ALA A 123 -36.63 -23.66 -20.38
C ALA A 123 -36.59 -23.30 -21.89
N THR A 124 -35.44 -22.81 -22.35
CA THR A 124 -35.18 -22.50 -23.78
C THR A 124 -34.68 -23.71 -24.59
N ARG A 125 -34.73 -24.91 -24.03
CA ARG A 125 -34.27 -26.16 -24.65
C ARG A 125 -32.80 -26.16 -25.13
N LYS A 126 -31.96 -25.34 -24.51
CA LYS A 126 -30.51 -25.32 -24.76
C LYS A 126 -29.77 -26.42 -23.98
N LEU A 127 -30.39 -26.89 -22.87
CA LEU A 127 -29.92 -28.03 -22.08
C LEU A 127 -31.06 -29.00 -21.82
N PRO A 128 -30.82 -30.34 -21.81
CA PRO A 128 -31.77 -31.32 -21.33
C PRO A 128 -32.12 -31.10 -19.85
N LYS A 129 -33.39 -31.40 -19.45
CA LYS A 129 -33.80 -31.22 -18.03
C LYS A 129 -32.95 -32.01 -17.04
N SER A 130 -32.53 -33.22 -17.41
CA SER A 130 -31.65 -34.05 -16.59
C SER A 130 -30.26 -33.39 -16.36
N GLU A 131 -29.75 -32.76 -17.40
CA GLU A 131 -28.45 -32.04 -17.32
C GLU A 131 -28.55 -30.76 -16.48
N VAL A 132 -29.66 -30.04 -16.61
CA VAL A 132 -29.94 -28.87 -15.73
C VAL A 132 -29.95 -29.28 -14.26
N ALA A 133 -30.67 -30.36 -13.91
CA ALA A 133 -30.71 -30.86 -12.53
C ALA A 133 -29.33 -31.29 -12.04
N ARG A 134 -28.54 -31.96 -12.87
CA ARG A 134 -27.18 -32.37 -12.57
C ARG A 134 -26.26 -31.15 -12.28
N LEU A 135 -26.27 -30.16 -13.16
CA LEU A 135 -25.44 -28.97 -13.05
C LEU A 135 -25.86 -28.07 -11.87
N GLN A 136 -27.16 -27.99 -11.57
CA GLN A 136 -27.63 -27.24 -10.40
C GLN A 136 -27.22 -27.88 -9.06
N ALA A 137 -27.07 -29.21 -9.03
CA ALA A 137 -26.60 -29.94 -7.84
C ALA A 137 -25.10 -29.79 -7.57
N LEU A 138 -24.31 -29.37 -8.56
CA LEU A 138 -22.88 -29.17 -8.38
C LEU A 138 -22.61 -28.00 -7.42
N PRO A 139 -21.62 -28.11 -6.52
CA PRO A 139 -21.17 -26.99 -5.71
C PRO A 139 -20.62 -25.86 -6.59
N LEU A 140 -20.66 -24.65 -6.07
CA LEU A 140 -19.95 -23.53 -6.70
C LEU A 140 -18.47 -23.62 -6.31
N VAL A 141 -17.64 -24.07 -7.24
CA VAL A 141 -16.18 -24.11 -7.05
C VAL A 141 -15.59 -22.93 -7.79
N THR A 142 -14.89 -22.08 -7.08
CA THR A 142 -14.02 -21.03 -7.64
C THR A 142 -12.58 -21.46 -7.46
N THR A 143 -11.79 -21.35 -8.51
CA THR A 143 -10.34 -21.54 -8.47
C THR A 143 -9.73 -20.24 -8.95
N PRO A 144 -9.70 -19.19 -8.09
CA PRO A 144 -9.13 -17.92 -8.50
C PRO A 144 -7.71 -18.15 -8.96
N GLY A 145 -7.40 -17.73 -10.19
CA GLY A 145 -6.01 -17.67 -10.64
C GLY A 145 -5.23 -16.81 -9.66
N LEU A 146 -4.15 -17.32 -9.10
CA LEU A 146 -3.28 -16.58 -8.17
C LEU A 146 -2.80 -15.24 -8.75
N GLU A 147 -2.87 -15.07 -10.07
CA GLU A 147 -2.43 -13.88 -10.79
C GLU A 147 -3.49 -12.76 -10.88
N GLU A 148 -4.78 -13.02 -10.59
CA GLU A 148 -5.86 -12.05 -10.87
C GLU A 148 -6.73 -11.64 -9.66
N LEU A 149 -6.55 -12.23 -8.51
CA LEU A 149 -6.97 -11.61 -7.26
C LEU A 149 -6.03 -10.47 -6.98
N GLY A 150 -6.23 -9.31 -7.59
CA GLY A 150 -5.44 -8.11 -7.45
C GLY A 150 -4.32 -8.20 -6.40
N ILE A 151 -3.23 -8.92 -6.74
CA ILE A 151 -2.04 -8.96 -5.91
C ILE A 151 -1.66 -7.51 -5.67
N ALA A 152 -1.55 -7.10 -4.39
CA ALA A 152 -1.18 -5.75 -4.02
C ALA A 152 -2.14 -4.64 -4.52
N PRO A 153 -3.43 -4.62 -4.14
CA PRO A 153 -4.39 -3.64 -4.65
C PRO A 153 -3.99 -2.20 -4.34
N TYR A 154 -3.33 -1.92 -3.21
CA TYR A 154 -2.77 -0.61 -2.89
C TYR A 154 -1.63 -0.20 -3.83
N PHE A 155 -0.79 -1.14 -4.26
CA PHE A 155 0.29 -0.88 -5.19
C PHE A 155 -0.24 -0.66 -6.61
N THR A 156 -1.20 -1.47 -7.06
CA THR A 156 -1.85 -1.30 -8.37
C THR A 156 -2.57 0.04 -8.47
N GLU A 157 -3.29 0.45 -7.43
CA GLU A 157 -3.95 1.76 -7.38
C GLU A 157 -2.93 2.91 -7.32
N TYR A 158 -1.81 2.73 -6.62
CA TYR A 158 -0.72 3.71 -6.61
C TYR A 158 -0.14 3.93 -8.01
N ILE A 159 0.09 2.85 -8.78
CA ILE A 159 0.53 2.94 -10.18
C ILE A 159 -0.52 3.64 -11.04
N ARG A 160 -1.79 3.25 -10.91
CA ARG A 160 -2.88 3.84 -11.69
C ARG A 160 -2.98 5.35 -11.48
N ILE A 161 -2.97 5.79 -10.21
CA ILE A 161 -3.01 7.23 -9.86
C ILE A 161 -1.78 7.94 -10.41
N GLY A 162 -0.57 7.41 -10.19
CA GLY A 162 0.67 8.02 -10.63
C GLY A 162 0.74 8.14 -12.16
N LEU A 163 0.33 7.11 -12.89
CA LEU A 163 0.29 7.15 -14.36
C LEU A 163 -0.79 8.12 -14.86
N SER A 164 -1.98 8.11 -14.25
CA SER A 164 -3.05 9.06 -14.60
C SER A 164 -2.59 10.50 -14.42
N GLU A 165 -1.93 10.83 -13.29
CA GLU A 165 -1.37 12.17 -13.06
C GLU A 165 -0.29 12.55 -14.08
N GLN A 166 0.59 11.63 -14.47
CA GLN A 166 1.62 11.89 -15.47
C GLN A 166 1.01 12.19 -16.83
N LEU A 167 0.01 11.40 -17.26
CA LEU A 167 -0.72 11.61 -18.52
C LEU A 167 -1.53 12.92 -18.50
N GLN A 168 -2.06 13.35 -17.36
CA GLN A 168 -2.76 14.63 -17.23
C GLN A 168 -1.80 15.83 -17.26
N LYS A 169 -0.59 15.69 -16.70
CA LYS A 169 0.41 16.77 -16.65
C LYS A 169 1.18 16.96 -17.96
N SER A 170 1.19 15.96 -18.85
CA SER A 170 1.95 15.97 -20.11
C SER A 170 1.09 15.61 -21.30
N ASP A 171 0.64 16.63 -22.04
CA ASP A 171 -0.14 16.43 -23.29
C ASP A 171 0.65 15.62 -24.33
N SER A 172 1.95 15.86 -24.46
CA SER A 172 2.79 15.12 -25.41
C SER A 172 2.84 13.63 -25.07
N LEU A 173 2.95 13.28 -23.80
CA LEU A 173 2.91 11.89 -23.35
C LEU A 173 1.53 11.28 -23.60
N ARG A 174 0.46 11.99 -23.23
CA ARG A 174 -0.93 11.56 -23.42
C ARG A 174 -1.26 11.29 -24.89
N ILE A 175 -0.89 12.21 -25.79
CA ILE A 175 -1.10 12.07 -27.24
C ILE A 175 -0.32 10.87 -27.78
N ARG A 176 0.94 10.69 -27.37
CA ARG A 176 1.74 9.53 -27.77
C ARG A 176 1.08 8.20 -27.35
N PHE A 177 0.53 8.13 -26.13
CA PHE A 177 -0.21 6.96 -25.67
C PHE A 177 -1.48 6.74 -26.50
N ALA A 178 -2.24 7.79 -26.81
CA ALA A 178 -3.45 7.72 -27.61
C ALA A 178 -3.17 7.19 -29.04
N GLN A 179 -2.15 7.73 -29.71
CA GLN A 179 -1.75 7.31 -31.05
C GLN A 179 -1.33 5.85 -31.11
N VAL A 180 -0.53 5.39 -30.14
CA VAL A 180 -0.11 3.98 -30.07
C VAL A 180 -1.28 3.05 -29.73
N ALA A 181 -2.25 3.51 -28.94
CA ALA A 181 -3.47 2.76 -28.61
C ALA A 181 -4.50 2.76 -29.74
N GLY A 182 -4.33 3.58 -30.77
CA GLY A 182 -5.37 3.79 -31.80
C GLY A 182 -6.60 4.54 -31.27
N LEU A 183 -6.44 5.31 -30.21
CA LEU A 183 -7.47 6.14 -29.58
C LEU A 183 -7.36 7.60 -30.04
N PRO A 184 -8.45 8.39 -29.95
CA PRO A 184 -8.39 9.82 -30.27
C PRO A 184 -7.37 10.56 -29.39
N ASP A 185 -6.69 11.59 -29.93
CA ASP A 185 -5.76 12.45 -29.17
C ASP A 185 -6.41 13.16 -27.99
N THR A 186 -7.74 13.23 -27.96
CA THR A 186 -8.55 13.75 -26.86
C THR A 186 -8.89 12.72 -25.79
N ALA A 187 -8.42 11.45 -25.91
CA ALA A 187 -8.68 10.41 -24.94
C ALA A 187 -8.19 10.82 -23.56
N SER A 188 -9.00 10.57 -22.54
CA SER A 188 -8.64 10.83 -21.15
C SER A 188 -7.56 9.87 -20.64
N ALA A 189 -6.86 10.26 -19.58
CA ALA A 189 -5.87 9.38 -18.93
C ALA A 189 -6.48 8.04 -18.51
N ASP A 190 -7.70 8.04 -17.97
CA ASP A 190 -8.40 6.81 -17.58
C ASP A 190 -8.75 5.94 -18.79
N GLN A 191 -9.21 6.51 -19.90
CA GLN A 191 -9.42 5.76 -21.13
C GLN A 191 -8.13 5.10 -21.62
N LEU A 192 -7.02 5.83 -21.63
CA LEU A 192 -5.72 5.28 -22.02
C LEU A 192 -5.28 4.12 -21.13
N ILE A 193 -5.44 4.24 -19.81
CA ILE A 193 -5.06 3.20 -18.86
C ILE A 193 -5.92 1.94 -19.02
N TYR A 194 -7.23 2.07 -19.20
CA TYR A 194 -8.15 0.93 -19.21
C TYR A 194 -8.42 0.35 -20.60
N GLU A 195 -8.35 1.18 -21.66
CA GLU A 195 -8.71 0.79 -23.02
C GLU A 195 -7.52 0.73 -23.95
N GLY A 196 -6.38 1.35 -23.57
CA GLY A 196 -5.19 1.43 -24.41
C GLY A 196 -4.46 0.10 -24.66
N GLY A 197 -4.74 -0.92 -23.85
CA GLY A 197 -4.17 -2.26 -24.01
C GLY A 197 -2.66 -2.32 -23.74
N PHE A 198 -2.16 -1.50 -22.86
CA PHE A 198 -0.75 -1.45 -22.48
C PHE A 198 -0.39 -2.55 -21.48
N VAL A 199 0.83 -3.04 -21.56
CA VAL A 199 1.47 -3.87 -20.56
C VAL A 199 2.37 -2.97 -19.71
N ILE A 200 2.06 -2.87 -18.42
CA ILE A 200 2.82 -2.09 -17.44
C ILE A 200 3.66 -3.06 -16.63
N GLU A 201 4.96 -3.09 -16.90
CA GLU A 201 5.91 -3.84 -16.09
C GLU A 201 6.24 -3.05 -14.83
N THR A 202 6.16 -3.71 -13.70
CA THR A 202 6.33 -3.08 -12.39
C THR A 202 7.55 -3.62 -11.66
N THR A 203 7.94 -2.95 -10.57
CA THR A 203 9.06 -3.37 -9.73
C THR A 203 8.65 -4.35 -8.63
N LEU A 204 7.34 -4.60 -8.46
CA LEU A 204 6.83 -5.46 -7.40
C LEU A 204 7.33 -6.90 -7.55
N ASP A 205 7.82 -7.49 -6.46
CA ASP A 205 8.03 -8.94 -6.38
C ASP A 205 6.84 -9.59 -5.65
N SER A 206 6.09 -10.41 -6.36
CA SER A 206 4.87 -11.04 -5.84
C SER A 206 5.11 -11.92 -4.61
N ARG A 207 6.29 -12.55 -4.51
CA ARG A 207 6.69 -13.38 -3.36
C ARG A 207 6.87 -12.49 -2.12
N LEU A 208 7.56 -11.34 -2.28
CA LEU A 208 7.76 -10.37 -1.21
C LEU A 208 6.45 -9.72 -0.78
N GLN A 209 5.57 -9.44 -1.73
CA GLN A 209 4.24 -8.90 -1.44
C GLN A 209 3.41 -9.86 -0.60
N GLN A 210 3.38 -11.15 -0.96
CA GLN A 210 2.67 -12.18 -0.19
C GLN A 210 3.21 -12.32 1.23
N ILE A 211 4.54 -12.28 1.40
CA ILE A 211 5.16 -12.29 2.73
C ILE A 211 4.74 -11.04 3.51
N ALA A 212 4.80 -9.85 2.89
CA ALA A 212 4.44 -8.58 3.52
C ALA A 212 2.99 -8.58 4.02
N GLU A 213 2.05 -8.99 3.19
CA GLU A 213 0.63 -9.09 3.54
C GLU A 213 0.40 -10.09 4.67
N ARG A 214 0.93 -11.31 4.55
CA ARG A 214 0.75 -12.35 5.55
C ARG A 214 1.28 -11.96 6.92
N VAL A 215 2.51 -11.45 6.98
CA VAL A 215 3.16 -11.07 8.25
C VAL A 215 2.45 -9.86 8.88
N LEU A 216 2.09 -8.87 8.07
CA LEU A 216 1.41 -7.68 8.54
C LEU A 216 0.01 -8.03 9.07
N PHE A 217 -0.79 -8.79 8.31
CA PHE A 217 -2.15 -9.15 8.71
C PHE A 217 -2.16 -10.05 9.95
N ALA A 218 -1.29 -11.04 10.04
CA ALA A 218 -1.17 -11.87 11.23
C ALA A 218 -0.93 -11.03 12.50
N ARG A 219 -0.07 -10.00 12.40
CA ARG A 219 0.22 -9.12 13.56
C ARG A 219 -0.96 -8.23 13.92
N ILE A 220 -1.55 -7.54 12.95
CA ILE A 220 -2.66 -6.61 13.23
C ILE A 220 -3.94 -7.37 13.63
N ASP A 221 -4.14 -8.61 13.19
CA ASP A 221 -5.25 -9.46 13.64
C ASP A 221 -5.10 -9.85 15.11
N SER A 222 -3.88 -10.21 15.52
CA SER A 222 -3.58 -10.45 16.93
C SER A 222 -3.85 -9.22 17.80
N MET A 223 -3.43 -8.03 17.32
CA MET A 223 -3.71 -6.76 18.01
C MET A 223 -5.21 -6.43 18.03
N GLN A 224 -5.92 -6.64 16.92
CA GLN A 224 -7.36 -6.42 16.84
C GLN A 224 -8.11 -7.30 17.85
N ALA A 225 -7.75 -8.58 17.94
CA ALA A 225 -8.34 -9.50 18.91
C ALA A 225 -8.14 -9.04 20.37
N TYR A 226 -7.01 -8.39 20.66
CA TYR A 226 -6.78 -7.76 21.97
C TYR A 226 -7.75 -6.60 22.21
N TYR A 227 -7.88 -5.65 21.25
CA TYR A 227 -8.79 -4.51 21.41
C TYR A 227 -10.25 -4.93 21.47
N ASP A 228 -10.65 -5.91 20.66
CA ASP A 228 -12.02 -6.45 20.66
C ASP A 228 -12.39 -7.03 22.04
N ARG A 229 -11.46 -7.77 22.67
CA ARG A 229 -11.66 -8.26 24.04
C ARG A 229 -11.69 -7.12 25.06
N ALA A 230 -10.77 -6.17 24.95
CA ALA A 230 -10.64 -5.06 25.88
C ALA A 230 -11.89 -4.17 25.89
N VAL A 231 -12.42 -3.79 24.72
CA VAL A 231 -13.61 -2.93 24.63
C VAL A 231 -14.88 -3.65 25.10
N ARG A 232 -15.00 -4.96 24.83
CA ARG A 232 -16.12 -5.78 25.35
C ARG A 232 -16.07 -5.89 26.88
N ALA A 233 -14.88 -6.12 27.45
CA ALA A 233 -14.71 -6.22 28.89
C ALA A 233 -15.00 -4.89 29.61
N GLN A 234 -14.58 -3.76 29.02
CA GLN A 234 -14.85 -2.42 29.56
C GLN A 234 -16.32 -2.03 29.44
N ASN A 235 -17.02 -2.52 28.42
CA ASN A 235 -18.42 -2.19 28.09
C ASN A 235 -18.71 -0.67 28.16
N ASN A 236 -17.78 0.15 27.70
CA ASN A 236 -17.84 1.61 27.78
C ASN A 236 -17.71 2.22 26.38
N ILE A 237 -18.80 2.78 25.86
CA ILE A 237 -18.86 3.43 24.55
C ILE A 237 -17.93 4.64 24.42
N ASN A 238 -17.52 5.24 25.51
CA ASN A 238 -16.61 6.38 25.55
C ASN A 238 -15.13 5.98 25.63
N SER A 239 -14.82 4.67 25.63
CA SER A 239 -13.44 4.21 25.55
C SER A 239 -12.78 4.72 24.27
N PRO A 240 -11.51 5.21 24.29
CA PRO A 240 -10.83 5.72 23.12
C PRO A 240 -10.65 4.66 22.01
N TRP A 241 -10.71 3.37 22.36
CA TRP A 241 -10.60 2.24 21.44
C TRP A 241 -11.92 1.85 20.78
N VAL A 242 -13.05 2.44 21.18
CA VAL A 242 -14.37 2.13 20.62
C VAL A 242 -14.63 2.93 19.35
N ASP A 243 -15.06 2.24 18.31
CA ASP A 243 -15.69 2.81 17.13
C ASP A 243 -17.15 3.15 17.48
N ARG A 244 -17.37 4.39 17.89
CA ARG A 244 -18.66 4.85 18.41
C ARG A 244 -19.76 4.79 17.37
N GLU A 245 -19.46 5.19 16.13
CA GLU A 245 -20.41 5.20 15.02
C GLU A 245 -20.90 3.79 14.70
N ARG A 246 -19.97 2.84 14.51
CA ARG A 246 -20.31 1.44 14.28
C ARG A 246 -21.00 0.80 15.48
N SER A 247 -20.62 1.15 16.68
CA SER A 247 -21.27 0.63 17.89
C SER A 247 -22.73 1.06 17.98
N LEU A 248 -23.05 2.30 17.67
CA LEU A 248 -24.43 2.81 17.62
C LEU A 248 -25.23 2.16 16.50
N ALA A 249 -24.63 1.97 15.34
CA ALA A 249 -25.29 1.34 14.19
C ALA A 249 -25.60 -0.15 14.39
N THR A 250 -24.77 -0.86 15.15
CA THR A 250 -24.89 -2.32 15.38
C THR A 250 -25.57 -2.68 16.71
N GLY A 251 -25.76 -1.71 17.60
CA GLY A 251 -26.25 -1.94 18.97
C GLY A 251 -25.27 -2.72 19.87
N SER A 252 -24.00 -2.84 19.47
CA SER A 252 -22.97 -3.59 20.19
C SER A 252 -21.66 -2.81 20.25
N ILE A 253 -20.90 -2.93 21.33
CA ILE A 253 -19.59 -2.26 21.45
C ILE A 253 -18.59 -2.87 20.47
N VAL A 254 -18.11 -2.05 19.53
CA VAL A 254 -17.18 -2.43 18.46
C VAL A 254 -15.86 -1.68 18.63
N ALA A 255 -14.73 -2.38 18.55
CA ALA A 255 -13.42 -1.75 18.58
C ALA A 255 -13.10 -1.03 17.27
N LYS A 256 -12.32 0.06 17.36
CA LYS A 256 -11.67 0.68 16.19
C LYS A 256 -10.77 -0.33 15.49
N ARG A 257 -10.67 -0.24 14.18
CA ARG A 257 -9.82 -1.13 13.39
C ARG A 257 -8.37 -0.69 13.47
N VAL A 258 -7.50 -1.61 13.90
CA VAL A 258 -6.04 -1.43 13.81
C VAL A 258 -5.65 -1.39 12.34
N GLN A 259 -4.82 -0.44 11.98
CA GLN A 259 -4.25 -0.25 10.65
C GLN A 259 -2.74 -0.43 10.69
N ALA A 260 -2.18 -0.80 9.55
CA ALA A 260 -0.73 -0.83 9.37
C ALA A 260 -0.40 -0.55 7.90
N ALA A 261 0.84 -0.16 7.66
CA ALA A 261 1.42 -0.05 6.33
C ALA A 261 2.84 -0.61 6.34
N LEU A 262 3.23 -1.20 5.22
CA LEU A 262 4.59 -1.67 4.96
C LEU A 262 5.01 -1.23 3.57
N LEU A 263 6.25 -0.76 3.46
CA LEU A 263 6.90 -0.49 2.17
C LEU A 263 8.31 -1.04 2.22
N ALA A 264 8.66 -1.87 1.24
CA ALA A 264 10.01 -2.39 1.05
C ALA A 264 10.54 -1.97 -0.31
N MET A 265 11.81 -1.60 -0.36
CA MET A 265 12.49 -1.15 -1.57
C MET A 265 13.90 -1.70 -1.66
N ASP A 266 14.39 -1.86 -2.88
CA ASP A 266 15.79 -2.16 -3.16
C ASP A 266 16.65 -0.93 -2.83
N VAL A 267 17.70 -1.15 -2.06
CA VAL A 267 18.58 -0.07 -1.55
C VAL A 267 19.28 0.68 -2.68
N ARG A 268 19.74 -0.04 -3.72
CA ARG A 268 20.57 0.54 -4.79
C ARG A 268 19.77 1.17 -5.91
N THR A 269 18.62 0.59 -6.23
CA THR A 269 17.83 1.02 -7.38
C THR A 269 16.64 1.91 -7.02
N GLY A 270 16.17 1.86 -5.78
CA GLY A 270 14.94 2.53 -5.37
C GLY A 270 13.66 1.82 -5.82
N ALA A 271 13.77 0.63 -6.44
CA ALA A 271 12.63 -0.16 -6.87
C ALA A 271 11.75 -0.58 -5.69
N ILE A 272 10.46 -0.25 -5.73
CA ILE A 272 9.51 -0.68 -4.70
C ILE A 272 9.21 -2.16 -4.91
N LEU A 273 9.61 -2.98 -3.96
CA LEU A 273 9.52 -4.45 -4.04
C LEU A 273 8.22 -5.00 -3.42
N ALA A 274 7.69 -4.33 -2.39
CA ALA A 274 6.43 -4.66 -1.74
C ALA A 274 5.78 -3.42 -1.15
N MET A 275 4.44 -3.34 -1.19
CA MET A 275 3.67 -2.23 -0.63
C MET A 275 2.32 -2.73 -0.09
N VAL A 276 2.10 -2.53 1.20
CA VAL A 276 0.81 -2.75 1.86
C VAL A 276 0.35 -1.42 2.45
N GLY A 277 -0.76 -0.88 1.95
CA GLY A 277 -1.24 0.46 2.34
C GLY A 277 -2.30 0.47 3.44
N GLY A 278 -2.71 -0.70 3.93
CA GLY A 278 -3.74 -0.82 4.97
C GLY A 278 -4.26 -2.24 5.09
N ARG A 279 -5.19 -2.43 6.03
CA ARG A 279 -5.78 -3.72 6.35
C ARG A 279 -6.72 -4.27 5.27
N ASP A 280 -7.50 -3.39 4.65
CA ASP A 280 -8.59 -3.77 3.75
C ASP A 280 -8.79 -2.68 2.70
N PHE A 281 -8.43 -3.00 1.45
CA PHE A 281 -8.51 -2.06 0.33
C PHE A 281 -9.96 -1.77 -0.08
N ASP A 282 -10.86 -2.74 0.08
CA ASP A 282 -12.26 -2.55 -0.26
C ASP A 282 -12.99 -1.64 0.73
N ALA A 283 -12.59 -1.70 2.00
CA ALA A 283 -13.10 -0.81 3.03
C ALA A 283 -12.56 0.62 2.88
N THR A 284 -11.30 0.77 2.46
CA THR A 284 -10.68 2.07 2.21
C THR A 284 -9.52 1.97 1.23
N LYS A 285 -9.58 2.78 0.18
CA LYS A 285 -8.51 2.91 -0.82
C LYS A 285 -7.36 3.82 -0.36
N PHE A 286 -7.48 4.42 0.82
CA PHE A 286 -6.46 5.30 1.39
C PHE A 286 -5.18 4.51 1.68
N ASN A 287 -4.15 4.77 0.88
CA ASN A 287 -2.85 4.10 0.95
C ASN A 287 -1.95 4.78 1.98
N ARG A 288 -1.85 4.18 3.17
CA ARG A 288 -1.09 4.74 4.30
C ARG A 288 0.42 4.74 4.07
N ALA A 289 0.92 3.93 3.14
CA ALA A 289 2.34 3.92 2.80
C ALA A 289 2.79 5.19 2.07
N VAL A 290 1.91 5.81 1.28
CA VAL A 290 2.27 6.95 0.40
C VAL A 290 1.42 8.20 0.63
N GLN A 291 0.24 8.10 1.28
CA GLN A 291 -0.66 9.24 1.47
C GLN A 291 -0.72 9.73 2.91
N ALA A 292 -0.60 8.82 3.92
CA ALA A 292 -0.72 9.21 5.31
C ALA A 292 0.48 10.03 5.78
N LEU A 293 0.19 11.20 6.34
CA LEU A 293 1.14 12.02 7.08
C LEU A 293 1.03 11.63 8.56
N ARG A 294 2.13 11.11 9.15
CA ARG A 294 2.18 10.63 10.53
C ARG A 294 3.47 11.05 11.20
N GLN A 295 3.41 11.28 12.50
CA GLN A 295 4.59 11.63 13.29
C GLN A 295 5.52 10.41 13.41
N PRO A 296 6.77 10.48 12.93
CA PRO A 296 7.72 9.37 12.97
C PRO A 296 8.23 9.08 14.39
N GLY A 297 8.04 10.00 15.34
CA GLY A 297 8.58 9.85 16.67
C GLY A 297 10.10 9.66 16.64
N SER A 298 10.62 8.80 17.50
CA SER A 298 12.07 8.54 17.60
C SER A 298 12.73 7.97 16.34
N SER A 299 11.96 7.56 15.30
CA SER A 299 12.57 7.20 14.01
C SER A 299 13.08 8.42 13.22
N PHE A 300 12.80 9.64 13.68
CA PHE A 300 13.39 10.86 13.13
C PHE A 300 14.80 11.14 13.70
N LYS A 301 15.18 10.58 14.85
CA LYS A 301 16.49 10.84 15.49
C LYS A 301 17.70 10.62 14.58
N PRO A 302 17.76 9.61 13.70
CA PRO A 302 18.91 9.45 12.81
C PRO A 302 19.26 10.69 12.00
N PHE A 303 18.30 11.53 11.60
CA PHE A 303 18.59 12.78 10.88
C PHE A 303 19.31 13.81 11.78
N VAL A 304 18.94 13.88 13.05
CA VAL A 304 19.63 14.72 14.03
C VAL A 304 21.08 14.26 14.23
N TYR A 305 21.25 12.94 14.37
CA TYR A 305 22.58 12.34 14.52
C TYR A 305 23.42 12.47 13.26
N THR A 306 22.82 12.32 12.08
CA THR A 306 23.49 12.53 10.78
C THR A 306 24.04 13.95 10.69
N ALA A 307 23.21 14.95 10.97
CA ALA A 307 23.65 16.35 10.96
C ALA A 307 24.82 16.60 11.95
N ALA A 308 24.81 15.96 13.11
CA ALA A 308 25.88 16.08 14.07
C ALA A 308 27.18 15.39 13.59
N ILE A 309 27.10 14.12 13.17
CA ILE A 309 28.27 13.35 12.71
C ILE A 309 28.93 14.03 11.52
N ASP A 310 28.16 14.51 10.54
CA ASP A 310 28.69 15.20 9.36
C ASP A 310 29.32 16.56 9.69
N ASN A 311 28.99 17.15 10.86
CA ASN A 311 29.54 18.41 11.36
C ASN A 311 30.53 18.20 12.50
N GLY A 312 31.25 17.08 12.52
CA GLY A 312 32.43 16.85 13.34
C GLY A 312 32.19 16.17 14.69
N PHE A 313 30.97 15.77 15.02
CA PHE A 313 30.74 14.92 16.18
C PHE A 313 31.17 13.48 15.90
N SER A 314 31.55 12.77 16.94
CA SER A 314 31.99 11.38 16.87
C SER A 314 31.01 10.46 17.58
N PRO A 315 30.89 9.16 17.21
CA PRO A 315 30.11 8.18 17.94
C PRO A 315 30.40 8.08 19.44
N VAL A 316 31.60 8.47 19.85
CA VAL A 316 32.05 8.52 21.26
C VAL A 316 31.89 9.88 21.91
N THR A 317 31.44 10.90 21.18
CA THR A 317 31.11 12.20 21.78
C THR A 317 30.07 12.03 22.87
N GLU A 318 30.31 12.58 24.04
CA GLU A 318 29.44 12.51 25.19
C GLU A 318 28.54 13.73 25.28
N ILE A 319 27.24 13.51 25.46
CA ILE A 319 26.21 14.54 25.67
C ILE A 319 25.48 14.27 26.99
N PRO A 320 25.25 15.30 27.84
CA PRO A 320 24.55 15.12 29.11
C PRO A 320 23.11 14.60 28.94
N ASN A 321 22.77 13.53 29.67
CA ASN A 321 21.41 13.03 29.78
C ASN A 321 20.66 13.66 30.98
N GLN A 322 20.54 14.99 30.97
CA GLN A 322 19.94 15.77 32.05
C GLN A 322 18.74 16.57 31.55
N PRO A 323 17.78 16.90 32.43
CA PRO A 323 16.63 17.71 32.08
C PRO A 323 17.02 19.02 31.40
N VAL A 324 16.21 19.47 30.47
CA VAL A 324 16.32 20.74 29.78
C VAL A 324 14.96 21.42 29.76
N THR A 325 14.94 22.72 30.01
CA THR A 325 13.73 23.55 29.87
C THR A 325 13.92 24.45 28.67
N LEU A 326 12.99 24.43 27.75
CA LEU A 326 13.03 25.17 26.51
C LEU A 326 11.77 26.03 26.38
N SER A 327 11.90 27.19 25.74
CA SER A 327 10.74 27.98 25.34
C SER A 327 10.22 27.48 23.99
N ASP A 328 9.00 27.00 23.95
CA ASP A 328 8.32 26.60 22.70
C ASP A 328 7.33 27.71 22.33
N PRO A 329 7.40 28.28 21.09
CA PRO A 329 6.53 29.37 20.67
C PRO A 329 5.03 29.05 20.70
N GLN A 330 4.67 27.76 20.61
CA GLN A 330 3.27 27.32 20.55
C GLN A 330 2.76 26.80 21.91
N ARG A 331 3.66 26.29 22.77
CA ARG A 331 3.30 25.58 24.01
C ARG A 331 3.80 26.27 25.30
N GLY A 332 4.55 27.36 25.16
CA GLY A 332 5.19 28.03 26.30
C GLY A 332 6.43 27.29 26.79
N GLU A 333 6.57 27.11 28.10
CA GLU A 333 7.69 26.33 28.68
C GLU A 333 7.53 24.84 28.40
N TRP A 334 8.51 24.25 27.73
CA TRP A 334 8.55 22.83 27.39
C TRP A 334 9.68 22.12 28.13
N ARG A 335 9.32 21.08 28.89
CA ARG A 335 10.22 20.23 29.66
C ARG A 335 10.12 18.78 29.18
N PRO A 336 10.91 18.41 28.18
CA PRO A 336 10.93 17.05 27.68
C PRO A 336 11.55 16.07 28.67
N GLU A 337 11.08 14.82 28.63
CA GLU A 337 11.57 13.72 29.46
C GLU A 337 11.99 12.53 28.58
N ASN A 338 12.83 11.66 29.12
CA ASN A 338 13.05 10.34 28.53
C ASN A 338 11.82 9.45 28.70
N TYR A 339 11.66 8.49 27.79
CA TYR A 339 10.50 7.58 27.79
C TYR A 339 10.34 6.82 29.11
N ASP A 340 11.44 6.43 29.73
CA ASP A 340 11.51 5.70 31.00
C ASP A 340 11.68 6.62 32.22
N GLY A 341 11.64 7.93 32.02
CA GLY A 341 11.90 8.93 33.05
C GLY A 341 13.36 8.99 33.53
N SER A 342 14.27 8.24 32.90
CA SER A 342 15.66 8.16 33.34
C SER A 342 16.38 9.49 33.10
N ILE A 343 17.22 9.88 34.06
CA ILE A 343 18.19 10.98 34.01
C ILE A 343 19.53 10.44 34.45
N GLY A 344 20.64 11.02 33.99
CA GLY A 344 21.97 10.53 34.33
C GLY A 344 23.11 11.41 33.84
N GLY A 345 24.32 10.88 33.95
CA GLY A 345 25.54 11.53 33.46
C GLY A 345 25.62 11.61 31.93
N PRO A 346 26.76 12.09 31.39
CA PRO A 346 26.99 12.08 29.96
C PRO A 346 26.89 10.69 29.36
N MET A 347 26.39 10.62 28.15
CA MET A 347 26.27 9.38 27.35
C MET A 347 26.90 9.59 25.97
N THR A 348 27.56 8.56 25.46
CA THR A 348 28.05 8.58 24.08
C THR A 348 26.89 8.61 23.08
N LEU A 349 27.10 9.23 21.91
CA LEU A 349 26.10 9.24 20.85
C LEU A 349 25.68 7.82 20.45
N ARG A 350 26.63 6.87 20.43
CA ARG A 350 26.36 5.46 20.16
C ARG A 350 25.33 4.86 21.14
N GLU A 351 25.53 5.06 22.43
CA GLU A 351 24.63 4.53 23.46
C GLU A 351 23.29 5.24 23.46
N ALA A 352 23.29 6.57 23.32
CA ALA A 352 22.08 7.38 23.34
C ALA A 352 21.15 7.07 22.15
N LEU A 353 21.70 6.83 20.95
CA LEU A 353 20.90 6.41 19.81
C LEU A 353 20.36 4.99 19.99
N ALA A 354 21.18 4.05 20.47
CA ALA A 354 20.78 2.67 20.73
C ALA A 354 19.64 2.58 21.74
N LYS A 355 19.72 3.34 22.84
CA LYS A 355 18.67 3.42 23.88
C LYS A 355 17.55 4.41 23.54
N SER A 356 17.69 5.15 22.43
CA SER A 356 16.71 6.15 21.98
C SER A 356 16.44 7.28 22.98
N VAL A 357 17.48 7.77 23.67
CA VAL A 357 17.39 8.79 24.70
C VAL A 357 16.92 10.13 24.12
N ASN A 358 15.87 10.72 24.72
CA ASN A 358 15.25 11.95 24.22
C ASN A 358 16.10 13.18 24.54
N LEU A 359 16.55 13.30 25.79
CA LEU A 359 17.29 14.49 26.26
C LEU A 359 18.60 14.70 25.50
N VAL A 360 19.29 13.61 25.17
CA VAL A 360 20.50 13.66 24.34
C VAL A 360 20.18 14.13 22.92
N ALA A 361 19.14 13.57 22.29
CA ALA A 361 18.73 13.96 20.94
C ALA A 361 18.36 15.45 20.84
N ILE A 362 17.64 15.97 21.84
CA ILE A 362 17.25 17.39 21.91
C ILE A 362 18.49 18.27 22.05
N ARG A 363 19.42 17.95 22.95
CA ARG A 363 20.66 18.71 23.12
C ARG A 363 21.52 18.69 21.87
N LEU A 364 21.57 17.56 21.19
CA LEU A 364 22.28 17.41 19.92
C LEU A 364 21.65 18.28 18.82
N LEU A 365 20.33 18.31 18.72
CA LEU A 365 19.63 19.18 17.77
C LEU A 365 19.84 20.67 18.07
N LEU A 366 19.92 21.05 19.34
CA LEU A 366 20.21 22.44 19.71
C LEU A 366 21.63 22.88 19.30
N GLN A 367 22.60 21.96 19.32
CA GLN A 367 23.97 22.21 18.88
C GLN A 367 24.11 22.25 17.36
N THR A 368 23.30 21.43 16.63
CA THR A 368 23.31 21.37 15.16
C THR A 368 22.30 22.33 14.50
N THR A 369 21.36 22.82 15.22
CA THR A 369 20.19 23.64 14.84
C THR A 369 19.09 22.87 14.08
N PRO A 370 17.80 23.19 14.34
CA PRO A 370 16.68 22.54 13.62
C PRO A 370 16.72 22.73 12.10
N ARG A 371 17.16 23.91 11.63
CA ARG A 371 17.23 24.21 10.19
C ARG A 371 18.23 23.32 9.46
N LEU A 372 19.41 23.11 10.05
CA LEU A 372 20.42 22.22 9.48
C LEU A 372 19.90 20.77 9.41
N VAL A 373 19.27 20.26 10.48
CA VAL A 373 18.66 18.92 10.50
C VAL A 373 17.58 18.76 9.43
N ILE A 374 16.74 19.79 9.20
CA ILE A 374 15.74 19.80 8.12
C ILE A 374 16.43 19.70 6.77
N GLN A 375 17.52 20.43 6.55
CA GLN A 375 18.27 20.38 5.29
C GLN A 375 18.81 18.95 5.01
N TYR A 376 19.40 18.29 6.01
CA TYR A 376 19.83 16.89 5.88
C TYR A 376 18.64 15.95 5.59
N ALA A 377 17.53 16.08 6.30
CA ALA A 377 16.34 15.27 6.06
C ALA A 377 15.80 15.47 4.64
N GLN A 378 15.77 16.70 4.13
CA GLN A 378 15.34 17.03 2.76
C GLN A 378 16.30 16.47 1.72
N ASN A 379 17.62 16.61 1.90
CA ASN A 379 18.61 16.01 1.01
C ASN A 379 18.48 14.47 0.95
N MET A 380 18.11 13.85 2.07
CA MET A 380 17.86 12.42 2.16
C MET A 380 16.47 12.01 1.64
N GLY A 381 15.63 12.95 1.14
CA GLY A 381 14.39 12.65 0.44
C GLY A 381 13.09 12.90 1.22
N ILE A 382 13.13 13.49 2.41
CA ILE A 382 11.92 13.92 3.12
C ILE A 382 11.35 15.17 2.42
N LYS A 383 10.20 15.05 1.77
CA LYS A 383 9.52 16.13 1.05
C LYS A 383 8.44 16.80 1.91
N SER A 384 8.03 16.15 2.99
CA SER A 384 7.04 16.66 3.95
C SER A 384 7.56 17.89 4.69
N ASN A 385 6.65 18.79 5.06
CA ASN A 385 7.01 20.02 5.78
C ASN A 385 7.40 19.70 7.24
N LEU A 386 8.61 20.08 7.62
CA LEU A 386 9.17 19.84 8.95
C LEU A 386 9.21 21.13 9.79
N PRO A 387 8.71 21.12 11.03
CA PRO A 387 8.73 22.31 11.89
C PRO A 387 10.14 22.62 12.42
N PRO A 388 10.63 23.87 12.29
CA PRO A 388 11.97 24.25 12.71
C PRO A 388 12.07 24.53 14.22
N TYR A 389 11.52 23.63 15.04
CA TYR A 389 11.50 23.77 16.51
C TYR A 389 12.30 22.65 17.20
N PRO A 390 12.73 22.83 18.46
CA PRO A 390 13.48 21.82 19.21
C PRO A 390 12.78 20.47 19.35
N SER A 391 11.44 20.46 19.35
CA SER A 391 10.62 19.25 19.38
C SER A 391 10.78 18.35 18.13
N LEU A 392 11.37 18.89 17.05
CA LEU A 392 11.72 18.10 15.87
C LEU A 392 12.66 16.92 16.20
N ALA A 393 13.52 17.06 17.22
CA ALA A 393 14.38 15.96 17.70
C ALA A 393 13.60 14.71 18.13
N LEU A 394 12.34 14.89 18.50
CA LEU A 394 11.43 13.80 18.90
C LEU A 394 10.47 13.38 17.77
N GLY A 395 10.65 13.92 16.57
CA GLY A 395 9.87 13.54 15.40
C GLY A 395 8.40 13.98 15.45
N VAL A 396 8.15 15.23 15.86
CA VAL A 396 6.79 15.79 15.84
C VAL A 396 6.35 16.25 14.45
N GLY A 397 7.27 16.43 13.51
CA GLY A 397 6.97 16.70 12.11
C GLY A 397 6.40 15.45 11.44
N GLU A 398 5.28 15.60 10.73
CA GLU A 398 4.63 14.47 10.05
C GLU A 398 5.31 14.15 8.73
N VAL A 399 5.51 12.85 8.45
CA VAL A 399 6.15 12.35 7.22
C VAL A 399 5.35 11.17 6.66
N ARG A 400 5.57 10.86 5.38
CA ARG A 400 5.04 9.66 4.75
C ARG A 400 5.99 8.47 4.96
N LEU A 401 5.43 7.26 5.04
CA LEU A 401 6.24 6.04 5.19
C LEU A 401 7.22 5.88 4.02
N VAL A 402 6.80 6.15 2.79
CA VAL A 402 7.66 6.07 1.60
C VAL A 402 8.86 7.02 1.69
N GLU A 403 8.65 8.27 2.15
CA GLU A 403 9.73 9.25 2.32
C GLU A 403 10.74 8.79 3.38
N LEU A 404 10.23 8.34 4.52
CA LEU A 404 11.08 7.88 5.61
C LEU A 404 11.87 6.63 5.24
N THR A 405 11.25 5.68 4.52
CA THR A 405 11.92 4.46 4.05
C THR A 405 13.00 4.80 3.03
N ALA A 406 12.71 5.67 2.06
CA ALA A 406 13.68 6.11 1.08
C ALA A 406 14.85 6.88 1.71
N ALA A 407 14.58 7.71 2.72
CA ALA A 407 15.62 8.42 3.44
C ALA A 407 16.56 7.48 4.21
N TYR A 408 16.03 6.39 4.77
CA TYR A 408 16.84 5.39 5.45
C TYR A 408 17.70 4.55 4.50
N SER A 409 17.30 4.39 3.23
CA SER A 409 18.10 3.65 2.24
C SER A 409 19.43 4.36 1.91
N VAL A 410 19.54 5.66 2.19
CA VAL A 410 20.76 6.45 2.01
C VAL A 410 21.93 5.89 2.84
N PHE A 411 21.66 5.39 4.05
CA PHE A 411 22.68 4.88 4.94
C PHE A 411 23.41 3.65 4.36
N PRO A 412 22.73 2.54 4.03
CA PRO A 412 23.39 1.36 3.45
C PRO A 412 23.87 1.58 2.02
N HIS A 413 23.42 2.65 1.34
CA HIS A 413 23.82 3.01 -0.01
C HIS A 413 24.92 4.06 -0.07
N GLN A 414 25.79 4.09 0.95
CA GLN A 414 26.97 4.95 0.98
C GLN A 414 26.69 6.46 0.78
N GLY A 415 25.55 6.93 1.27
CA GLY A 415 25.16 8.34 1.19
C GLY A 415 24.36 8.74 -0.05
N ILE A 416 24.10 7.82 -0.96
CA ILE A 416 23.35 8.10 -2.19
C ILE A 416 21.85 7.94 -1.91
N TYR A 417 21.08 8.99 -2.16
CA TYR A 417 19.62 8.92 -2.23
C TYR A 417 19.16 8.43 -3.60
N VAL A 418 18.20 7.52 -3.61
CA VAL A 418 17.55 7.05 -4.83
C VAL A 418 16.03 7.24 -4.70
N GLU A 419 15.42 7.92 -5.69
CA GLU A 419 13.99 8.15 -5.69
C GLU A 419 13.22 6.83 -5.86
N PRO A 420 12.23 6.52 -4.99
CA PRO A 420 11.43 5.31 -5.14
C PRO A 420 10.63 5.33 -6.44
N PHE A 421 10.59 4.19 -7.14
CA PHE A 421 9.78 4.01 -8.32
C PHE A 421 9.08 2.64 -8.36
N ALA A 422 7.99 2.57 -9.13
CA ALA A 422 7.11 1.40 -9.18
C ALA A 422 6.90 0.86 -10.59
N ILE A 423 7.04 1.68 -11.63
CA ILE A 423 6.89 1.29 -13.04
C ILE A 423 8.29 1.15 -13.64
N SER A 424 8.63 -0.06 -14.11
CA SER A 424 9.89 -0.30 -14.78
C SER A 424 9.80 -0.04 -16.29
N ARG A 425 8.67 -0.36 -16.94
CA ARG A 425 8.48 -0.18 -18.38
C ARG A 425 6.99 -0.17 -18.75
N ILE A 426 6.64 0.53 -19.83
CA ILE A 426 5.30 0.46 -20.43
C ILE A 426 5.46 0.18 -21.93
N ILE A 427 4.77 -0.87 -22.39
CA ILE A 427 4.76 -1.30 -23.79
C ILE A 427 3.33 -1.48 -24.30
N SER A 428 3.10 -1.25 -25.59
CA SER A 428 1.84 -1.57 -26.26
C SER A 428 1.71 -3.07 -26.52
N ARG A 429 0.53 -3.51 -26.95
CA ARG A 429 0.30 -4.89 -27.43
C ARG A 429 1.22 -5.30 -28.56
N ASP A 430 1.59 -4.34 -29.42
CA ASP A 430 2.45 -4.55 -30.60
C ASP A 430 3.93 -4.44 -30.25
N GLY A 431 4.29 -4.31 -28.97
CA GLY A 431 5.66 -4.23 -28.51
C GLY A 431 6.30 -2.84 -28.60
N ILE A 432 5.53 -1.79 -28.94
CA ILE A 432 6.04 -0.41 -28.99
C ILE A 432 6.29 0.07 -27.56
N GLN A 433 7.52 0.48 -27.28
CA GLN A 433 7.93 0.98 -25.97
C GLN A 433 7.51 2.45 -25.80
N LEU A 434 6.64 2.70 -24.84
CA LEU A 434 6.12 4.03 -24.50
C LEU A 434 6.92 4.71 -23.41
N VAL A 435 7.30 3.94 -22.40
CA VAL A 435 8.20 4.35 -21.33
C VAL A 435 9.39 3.41 -21.36
N GLU A 436 10.59 3.98 -21.47
CA GLU A 436 11.83 3.21 -21.46
C GLU A 436 11.99 2.45 -20.16
N ARG A 437 12.71 1.32 -20.25
CA ARG A 437 12.95 0.49 -19.08
C ARG A 437 13.74 1.26 -18.03
N GLN A 438 13.08 1.63 -16.95
CA GLN A 438 13.72 2.20 -15.78
C GLN A 438 14.34 1.09 -14.93
N ILE A 439 15.64 1.16 -14.73
CA ILE A 439 16.40 0.17 -13.95
C ILE A 439 16.63 0.71 -12.53
N SER A 440 16.73 2.03 -12.39
CA SER A 440 16.95 2.72 -11.14
C SER A 440 16.15 4.02 -11.09
N GLY A 441 15.78 4.47 -9.89
CA GLY A 441 15.24 5.80 -9.65
C GLY A 441 16.27 6.90 -9.92
N ARG A 442 15.83 8.16 -9.93
CA ARG A 442 16.73 9.31 -9.94
C ARG A 442 17.56 9.32 -8.66
N GLN A 443 18.83 9.63 -8.76
CA GLN A 443 19.75 9.58 -7.63
C GLN A 443 20.60 10.84 -7.52
N HIS A 444 21.02 11.12 -6.29
CA HIS A 444 21.98 12.16 -5.97
C HIS A 444 22.74 11.82 -4.67
N GLU A 445 23.89 12.41 -4.49
CA GLU A 445 24.63 12.33 -3.23
C GLU A 445 23.92 13.17 -2.17
N ALA A 446 23.41 12.49 -1.14
CA ALA A 446 22.71 13.11 -0.01
C ALA A 446 23.63 13.30 1.20
N LEU A 447 24.60 12.41 1.38
CA LEU A 447 25.57 12.40 2.49
C LEU A 447 26.95 12.01 1.98
N ASN A 448 27.97 12.43 2.69
CA ASN A 448 29.32 11.88 2.54
C ASN A 448 29.31 10.37 2.87
N PRO A 449 30.02 9.51 2.10
CA PRO A 449 30.07 8.07 2.33
C PRO A 449 30.55 7.68 3.74
N GLY A 450 31.50 8.42 4.29
CA GLY A 450 31.99 8.23 5.67
C GLY A 450 30.92 8.46 6.72
N THR A 451 30.17 9.56 6.60
CA THR A 451 29.02 9.86 7.48
C THR A 451 27.93 8.78 7.36
N ALA A 452 27.60 8.37 6.14
CA ALA A 452 26.61 7.31 5.91
C ALA A 452 27.02 5.98 6.55
N PHE A 453 28.30 5.60 6.45
CA PHE A 453 28.84 4.38 7.07
C PHE A 453 28.81 4.46 8.60
N ILE A 454 29.26 5.58 9.20
CA ILE A 454 29.21 5.78 10.65
C ILE A 454 27.75 5.67 11.14
N MET A 455 26.82 6.33 10.47
CA MET A 455 25.39 6.26 10.81
C MET A 455 24.84 4.84 10.63
N THR A 456 25.25 4.12 9.59
CA THR A 456 24.89 2.70 9.40
C THR A 456 25.32 1.86 10.60
N LYS A 457 26.56 2.05 11.09
CA LYS A 457 27.08 1.33 12.26
C LYS A 457 26.37 1.72 13.57
N LEU A 458 25.97 2.98 13.70
CA LEU A 458 25.15 3.41 14.84
C LEU A 458 23.76 2.77 14.81
N LEU A 459 23.11 2.67 13.63
CA LEU A 459 21.81 2.05 13.45
C LEU A 459 21.88 0.52 13.55
N GLU A 460 22.99 -0.10 13.15
CA GLU A 460 23.27 -1.52 13.41
C GLU A 460 23.32 -1.80 14.91
N ASN A 461 23.96 -0.92 15.69
CA ASN A 461 24.01 -1.05 17.15
C ASN A 461 22.60 -0.97 17.80
N VAL A 462 21.66 -0.22 17.22
CA VAL A 462 20.25 -0.22 17.68
C VAL A 462 19.62 -1.61 17.56
N VAL A 463 19.89 -2.33 16.47
CA VAL A 463 19.36 -3.69 16.20
C VAL A 463 20.12 -4.76 17.00
N VAL A 464 21.39 -4.53 17.31
CA VAL A 464 22.21 -5.50 18.06
C VAL A 464 21.98 -5.41 19.57
N ARG A 465 21.93 -4.21 20.13
CA ARG A 465 21.94 -3.97 21.59
C ARG A 465 20.87 -3.00 22.10
N GLY A 466 20.20 -2.30 21.17
CA GLY A 466 19.27 -1.22 21.49
C GLY A 466 17.79 -1.64 21.44
N THR A 467 16.95 -0.64 21.18
CA THR A 467 15.49 -0.80 21.12
C THR A 467 15.00 -1.73 20.00
N GLY A 468 15.86 -2.06 19.04
CA GLY A 468 15.60 -3.00 17.94
C GLY A 468 16.11 -4.43 18.18
N ALA A 469 16.72 -4.72 19.36
CA ALA A 469 17.38 -6.01 19.63
C ALA A 469 16.44 -7.23 19.51
N GLY A 470 15.14 -7.04 19.66
CA GLY A 470 14.12 -8.07 19.44
C GLY A 470 14.18 -8.71 18.05
N ALA A 471 14.62 -7.95 17.02
CA ALA A 471 14.79 -8.52 15.68
C ALA A 471 15.73 -9.73 15.66
N ARG A 472 16.80 -9.68 16.42
CA ARG A 472 17.76 -10.79 16.56
C ARG A 472 17.31 -11.83 17.58
N SER A 473 16.96 -11.41 18.79
CA SER A 473 16.71 -12.29 19.93
C SER A 473 15.36 -13.02 19.86
N GLN A 474 14.33 -12.40 19.29
CA GLN A 474 12.98 -12.97 19.22
C GLN A 474 12.62 -13.51 17.83
N PHE A 475 13.12 -12.87 16.76
CA PHE A 475 12.74 -13.20 15.39
C PHE A 475 13.87 -13.85 14.59
N GLY A 476 15.09 -13.96 15.15
CA GLY A 476 16.20 -14.68 14.53
C GLY A 476 16.75 -14.04 13.25
N LEU A 477 16.66 -12.70 13.12
CA LEU A 477 17.29 -11.96 12.03
C LEU A 477 18.78 -11.74 12.34
N LEU A 478 19.64 -12.73 12.00
CA LEU A 478 21.05 -12.75 12.39
C LEU A 478 21.99 -12.01 11.42
N ARG A 479 21.52 -11.66 10.21
CA ARG A 479 22.31 -10.94 9.20
C ARG A 479 22.61 -9.49 9.62
N PRO A 480 23.61 -8.83 9.02
CA PRO A 480 23.83 -7.40 9.21
C PRO A 480 22.60 -6.59 8.88
N ALA A 481 22.11 -5.81 9.82
CA ALA A 481 20.93 -5.00 9.67
C ALA A 481 20.99 -3.79 10.62
N GLY A 482 20.59 -2.62 10.12
CA GLY A 482 20.42 -1.39 10.88
C GLY A 482 18.97 -0.94 10.90
N GLY A 483 18.59 -0.13 11.88
CA GLY A 483 17.22 0.38 11.92
C GLY A 483 16.92 1.17 13.20
N LYS A 484 15.71 1.72 13.24
CA LYS A 484 15.26 2.53 14.37
C LYS A 484 13.77 2.34 14.66
N THR A 485 13.45 2.18 15.93
CA THR A 485 12.08 2.25 16.45
C THR A 485 11.59 3.69 16.50
N GLY A 486 10.33 3.90 16.15
CA GLY A 486 9.60 5.15 16.38
C GLY A 486 8.37 4.88 17.24
N THR A 487 8.13 5.74 18.20
CA THR A 487 6.91 5.75 19.01
C THR A 487 6.59 7.19 19.31
N THR A 488 5.36 7.63 19.09
CA THR A 488 4.91 8.96 19.52
C THR A 488 4.67 8.97 21.03
N ASN A 489 4.81 10.14 21.67
CA ASN A 489 4.68 10.28 23.13
C ASN A 489 3.34 9.81 23.67
N ASP A 490 2.28 9.87 22.86
CA ASP A 490 0.93 9.41 23.19
C ASP A 490 0.64 7.98 22.76
N TYR A 491 1.65 7.22 22.28
CA TYR A 491 1.50 5.87 21.74
C TYR A 491 0.50 5.76 20.58
N GLY A 492 0.27 6.84 19.84
CA GLY A 492 -0.68 6.85 18.73
C GLY A 492 -0.13 6.24 17.45
N ASP A 493 1.20 6.28 17.27
CA ASP A 493 1.92 5.78 16.10
C ASP A 493 3.12 4.93 16.53
N ALA A 494 3.24 3.75 15.97
CA ALA A 494 4.36 2.83 16.15
C ALA A 494 5.07 2.59 14.81
N TRP A 495 6.39 2.80 14.79
CA TRP A 495 7.21 2.69 13.60
C TRP A 495 8.41 1.78 13.82
N PHE A 496 8.79 1.09 12.77
CA PHE A 496 10.13 0.55 12.62
C PHE A 496 10.60 0.76 11.18
N VAL A 497 11.72 1.45 11.00
CA VAL A 497 12.36 1.58 9.70
C VAL A 497 13.76 1.03 9.81
N GLY A 498 14.12 0.13 8.91
CA GLY A 498 15.41 -0.52 8.95
C GLY A 498 15.79 -1.13 7.61
N PHE A 499 17.04 -1.54 7.53
CA PHE A 499 17.67 -1.95 6.28
C PHE A 499 18.71 -3.05 6.50
N THR A 500 18.98 -3.76 5.42
CA THR A 500 20.19 -4.56 5.18
C THR A 500 20.96 -3.88 4.04
N PRO A 501 22.11 -4.41 3.59
CA PRO A 501 22.77 -3.88 2.38
C PRO A 501 21.91 -3.95 1.10
N GLN A 502 20.87 -4.82 1.07
CA GLN A 502 20.07 -5.04 -0.12
C GLN A 502 18.67 -4.43 -0.07
N ILE A 503 17.98 -4.51 1.07
CA ILE A 503 16.57 -4.13 1.21
C ILE A 503 16.44 -3.10 2.34
N CYS A 504 15.72 -2.01 2.07
CA CYS A 504 15.23 -1.08 3.07
C CYS A 504 13.71 -1.25 3.22
N CYS A 505 13.23 -1.38 4.47
CA CYS A 505 11.82 -1.58 4.76
C CYS A 505 11.35 -0.71 5.91
N GLY A 506 10.22 -0.04 5.69
CA GLY A 506 9.52 0.73 6.70
C GLY A 506 8.18 0.08 7.05
N VAL A 507 7.83 0.11 8.34
CA VAL A 507 6.55 -0.36 8.88
C VAL A 507 5.96 0.68 9.80
N TRP A 508 4.67 0.95 9.61
CA TRP A 508 3.85 1.77 10.50
C TRP A 508 2.65 0.96 11.01
N VAL A 509 2.29 1.13 12.29
CA VAL A 509 1.09 0.57 12.91
C VAL A 509 0.41 1.64 13.74
N GLY A 510 -0.93 1.74 13.63
CA GLY A 510 -1.72 2.73 14.36
C GLY A 510 -3.21 2.62 14.09
N PHE A 511 -3.96 3.62 14.49
CA PHE A 511 -5.34 3.83 14.09
C PHE A 511 -5.43 5.00 13.11
N ASP A 512 -6.46 5.03 12.25
CA ASP A 512 -6.68 6.17 11.34
C ASP A 512 -6.89 7.48 12.12
N GLN A 513 -7.67 7.43 13.16
CA GLN A 513 -7.72 8.50 14.16
C GLN A 513 -6.59 8.27 15.18
N ARG A 514 -5.85 9.32 15.51
CA ARG A 514 -4.76 9.22 16.48
C ARG A 514 -5.31 8.88 17.87
N VAL A 515 -5.08 7.65 18.27
CA VAL A 515 -5.55 7.09 19.55
C VAL A 515 -4.41 6.33 20.19
N ASN A 516 -4.24 6.50 21.49
CA ASN A 516 -3.25 5.78 22.27
C ASN A 516 -3.48 4.26 22.18
N MET A 517 -2.50 3.53 21.66
CA MET A 517 -2.55 2.08 21.47
C MET A 517 -2.21 1.28 22.76
N GLY A 518 -1.84 1.97 23.83
CA GLY A 518 -1.38 1.34 25.08
C GLY A 518 0.12 1.08 25.11
N ARG A 519 0.67 1.01 26.34
CA ARG A 519 2.13 0.98 26.61
C ARG A 519 2.89 -0.17 25.93
N GLY A 520 2.28 -1.30 25.64
CA GLY A 520 2.92 -2.44 24.97
C GLY A 520 3.04 -2.31 23.44
N ASN A 521 2.29 -1.37 22.83
CA ASN A 521 2.19 -1.23 21.39
C ASN A 521 3.10 -0.09 20.87
N THR A 522 4.36 -0.15 21.24
CA THR A 522 5.44 0.74 20.78
C THR A 522 5.98 0.30 19.42
N GLY A 523 6.91 1.07 18.86
CA GLY A 523 7.66 0.65 17.66
C GLY A 523 8.32 -0.73 17.81
N ALA A 524 8.88 -1.02 18.99
CA ALA A 524 9.46 -2.34 19.30
C ALA A 524 8.38 -3.45 19.45
N GLY A 525 7.22 -3.11 20.01
CA GLY A 525 6.16 -4.09 20.27
C GLY A 525 5.23 -4.33 19.07
N ALA A 526 4.92 -3.31 18.26
CA ALA A 526 3.94 -3.41 17.17
C ALA A 526 4.58 -3.52 15.78
N ALA A 527 5.52 -2.63 15.43
CA ALA A 527 6.08 -2.53 14.08
C ALA A 527 7.32 -3.43 13.86
N LEU A 528 8.23 -3.53 14.84
CA LEU A 528 9.43 -4.36 14.75
C LEU A 528 9.14 -5.85 14.43
N PRO A 529 8.14 -6.50 15.03
CA PRO A 529 7.82 -7.90 14.71
C PRO A 529 7.48 -8.12 13.24
N ILE A 530 6.70 -7.19 12.64
CA ILE A 530 6.35 -7.22 11.21
C ILE A 530 7.60 -7.07 10.37
N TRP A 531 8.41 -6.06 10.66
CA TRP A 531 9.65 -5.77 9.94
C TRP A 531 10.63 -6.95 10.01
N ALA A 532 10.87 -7.49 11.20
CA ALA A 532 11.88 -8.54 11.40
C ALA A 532 11.52 -9.85 10.69
N GLN A 533 10.25 -10.27 10.77
CA GLN A 533 9.77 -11.46 10.06
C GLN A 533 9.80 -11.25 8.55
N PHE A 534 9.30 -10.09 8.07
CA PHE A 534 9.36 -9.74 6.64
C PHE A 534 10.80 -9.77 6.13
N MET A 535 11.72 -9.07 6.79
CA MET A 535 13.13 -9.00 6.35
C MET A 535 13.80 -10.36 6.33
N LYS A 536 13.54 -11.21 7.32
CA LYS A 536 14.08 -12.57 7.36
C LYS A 536 13.60 -13.37 6.16
N GLU A 537 12.29 -13.49 5.98
CA GLU A 537 11.71 -14.33 4.94
C GLU A 537 11.96 -13.76 3.52
N ALA A 538 11.99 -12.43 3.37
CA ALA A 538 12.33 -11.79 2.11
C ALA A 538 13.74 -12.17 1.63
N HIS A 539 14.72 -12.17 2.53
CA HIS A 539 16.07 -12.56 2.18
C HIS A 539 16.20 -14.07 1.90
N ASP A 540 15.44 -14.88 2.63
CA ASP A 540 15.42 -16.33 2.42
C ASP A 540 14.81 -16.68 1.05
N VAL A 541 13.67 -16.09 0.68
CA VAL A 541 12.99 -16.38 -0.61
C VAL A 541 13.76 -15.84 -1.83
N LEU A 542 14.49 -14.75 -1.66
CA LEU A 542 15.35 -14.18 -2.71
C LEU A 542 16.76 -14.79 -2.73
N ASN A 543 17.09 -15.70 -1.82
CA ASN A 543 18.42 -16.28 -1.65
C ASN A 543 19.53 -15.22 -1.55
N LEU A 544 19.25 -14.09 -0.87
CA LEU A 544 20.22 -13.02 -0.74
C LEU A 544 21.31 -13.39 0.26
N PRO A 545 22.60 -13.19 -0.08
CA PRO A 545 23.69 -13.50 0.83
C PRO A 545 23.66 -12.60 2.06
N ALA A 546 24.10 -13.13 3.20
CA ALA A 546 24.42 -12.30 4.36
C ALA A 546 25.79 -11.63 4.11
N GLN A 547 25.77 -10.35 3.82
CA GLN A 547 26.97 -9.54 3.57
C GLN A 547 27.00 -8.33 4.49
N ASP A 548 28.22 -7.90 4.84
CA ASP A 548 28.40 -6.69 5.62
C ASP A 548 28.14 -5.43 4.79
N PHE A 549 27.89 -4.32 5.51
CA PHE A 549 27.80 -3.01 4.88
C PHE A 549 29.15 -2.60 4.30
N PRO A 550 29.16 -2.08 3.04
CA PRO A 550 30.40 -1.67 2.40
C PRO A 550 31.08 -0.55 3.19
N LYS A 551 32.35 -0.74 3.51
CA LYS A 551 33.18 0.25 4.20
C LYS A 551 33.83 1.17 3.17
N PRO A 552 33.62 2.50 3.25
CA PRO A 552 34.29 3.45 2.38
C PRO A 552 35.83 3.48 2.62
N PRO A 553 36.63 3.75 1.58
CA PRO A 553 38.09 3.78 1.72
C PRO A 553 38.64 4.81 2.71
N GLU A 554 37.86 5.88 2.92
CA GLU A 554 38.26 6.99 3.81
C GLU A 554 38.14 6.67 5.29
N ILE A 555 37.53 5.52 5.63
CA ILE A 555 37.38 5.09 7.03
C ILE A 555 38.40 3.97 7.33
N GLU A 556 39.35 4.26 8.19
CA GLU A 556 40.31 3.27 8.69
C GLU A 556 39.68 2.24 9.67
#